data_9d63e6cd2174fd8c2f33a1e505d889db
#
_entry.id   9d63e6cd2174fd8c2f33a1e505d889db
#
_cell.length_a   1.000
_cell.length_b   1.000
_cell.length_c   1.000
_cell.angle_alpha   90.00
_cell.angle_beta   90.00
_cell.angle_gamma   90.00
#
_symmetry.space_group_name_H-M   'P 1'
#
loop_
_entity.id
_entity.type
_entity.pdbx_description
1 polymer ?
#
loop_
_entity_poly.entity_id
_entity_poly.type
_entity_poly.pdbx_seq_one_letter_code
_entity_poly.pdbx_strand_id
1 'polypeptide(L)'
;VLILGLFIGVYSCQQDDSSTIAPPRHYNEVYEEDILKIEEFLDTHYVTIDGDFNTVFTKIPDGGSQVPVSDMPELEFKEVNLHDITYKVYYLKLREGTGESPTRVDSTLVAYKGNTIFKGTVDGNTVYNQSVFEENVNPIWFNLDGVIRGWAEIIPQFKIGTYSSNTDGTISFQDFGVGVIFIPSGLAYFSASRPGIIPYSNLVFNFKLYNLKRMDHDRDGILSMYEYGDPLDVERFKKDPIDTDGDGRPNYLDVDDDGDGFLTKVEIKKPLPLLPGQGITLNYPFDPIVDNPSTPLVDETEPKGIPSDSGDGVTPTRKRRHLDKTSKPPFTTY
;
A
#
# COMPACT_ATOMS: atom_id res chain seq x y z
N VAL A 1 35.10 22.30 -77.07
CA VAL A 1 33.93 21.83 -76.28
C VAL A 1 34.32 21.95 -74.81
N LEU A 2 33.78 22.97 -74.13
CA LEU A 2 34.00 23.22 -72.72
C LEU A 2 32.90 22.47 -71.93
N ILE A 3 33.24 21.54 -71.00
CA ILE A 3 32.32 20.90 -70.09
C ILE A 3 32.42 21.67 -68.76
N LEU A 4 31.35 22.38 -68.41
CA LEU A 4 31.19 23.09 -67.15
C LEU A 4 30.59 22.12 -66.11
N GLY A 5 31.43 21.72 -65.15
CA GLY A 5 30.98 20.83 -64.02
C GLY A 5 30.26 21.64 -62.97
N LEU A 6 28.98 21.33 -62.77
CA LEU A 6 28.13 21.91 -61.72
C LEU A 6 28.36 21.14 -60.40
N PHE A 7 29.05 21.79 -59.43
CA PHE A 7 29.16 21.26 -58.05
C PHE A 7 27.90 21.67 -57.27
N ILE A 8 27.03 20.70 -57.00
CA ILE A 8 25.92 20.85 -56.07
C ILE A 8 26.46 20.52 -54.67
N GLY A 9 26.69 21.55 -53.85
CA GLY A 9 27.00 21.39 -52.43
C GLY A 9 25.75 21.02 -51.66
N VAL A 10 25.65 19.78 -51.18
CA VAL A 10 24.63 19.34 -50.18
C VAL A 10 25.06 19.87 -48.82
N TYR A 11 24.43 20.98 -48.38
CA TYR A 11 24.47 21.38 -46.99
C TYR A 11 23.58 20.40 -46.20
N SER A 12 24.19 19.46 -45.47
CA SER A 12 23.53 18.68 -44.46
C SER A 12 23.36 19.58 -43.23
N CYS A 13 22.15 20.03 -42.98
CA CYS A 13 21.79 20.54 -41.67
C CYS A 13 21.83 19.37 -40.70
N GLN A 14 22.88 19.24 -39.89
CA GLN A 14 22.82 18.46 -38.65
C GLN A 14 21.87 19.23 -37.71
N GLN A 15 20.67 18.68 -37.58
CA GLN A 15 19.76 19.04 -36.53
C GLN A 15 20.26 18.34 -35.26
N ASP A 16 21.01 19.10 -34.43
CA ASP A 16 21.34 18.67 -33.05
C ASP A 16 20.07 18.74 -32.21
N ASP A 17 19.15 17.78 -32.43
CA ASP A 17 18.03 17.52 -31.52
C ASP A 17 18.47 16.59 -30.40
N SER A 18 19.53 16.95 -29.70
CA SER A 18 19.79 16.39 -28.39
C SER A 18 19.12 17.26 -27.33
N SER A 19 17.80 17.17 -27.22
CA SER A 19 17.15 17.47 -25.95
C SER A 19 17.64 16.44 -24.94
N THR A 20 18.80 16.69 -24.34
CA THR A 20 19.30 15.91 -23.22
C THR A 20 18.34 16.13 -22.07
N ILE A 21 17.39 15.19 -21.88
CA ILE A 21 16.56 15.16 -20.68
C ILE A 21 17.55 15.03 -19.54
N ALA A 22 17.61 16.05 -18.68
CA ALA A 22 18.45 16.01 -17.50
C ALA A 22 18.12 14.75 -16.67
N PRO A 23 19.14 14.01 -16.18
CA PRO A 23 18.86 12.85 -15.36
C PRO A 23 18.09 13.25 -14.10
N PRO A 24 17.27 12.35 -13.53
CA PRO A 24 16.61 12.62 -12.26
C PRO A 24 17.62 12.99 -11.17
N ARG A 25 17.24 13.87 -10.27
CA ARG A 25 18.02 14.21 -9.07
C ARG A 25 18.18 12.99 -8.15
N HIS A 26 19.18 13.01 -7.27
CA HIS A 26 19.35 11.94 -6.28
C HIS A 26 18.24 11.99 -5.22
N TYR A 27 17.78 10.81 -4.79
CA TYR A 27 16.68 10.70 -3.81
C TYR A 27 16.99 11.39 -2.48
N ASN A 28 18.22 11.27 -1.96
CA ASN A 28 18.63 11.90 -0.70
C ASN A 28 18.59 13.42 -0.76
N GLU A 29 19.09 14.04 -1.83
CA GLU A 29 19.07 15.50 -2.02
C GLU A 29 17.63 16.03 -2.06
N VAL A 30 16.76 15.34 -2.78
CA VAL A 30 15.35 15.72 -2.87
C VAL A 30 14.64 15.51 -1.54
N TYR A 31 14.94 14.42 -0.83
CA TYR A 31 14.31 14.15 0.46
C TYR A 31 14.69 15.19 1.53
N GLU A 32 15.94 15.65 1.58
CA GLU A 32 16.35 16.74 2.48
C GLU A 32 15.52 18.01 2.26
N GLU A 33 15.22 18.35 1.00
CA GLU A 33 14.34 19.47 0.68
C GLU A 33 12.87 19.19 1.01
N ASP A 34 12.40 17.98 0.73
CA ASP A 34 11.02 17.57 0.92
C ASP A 34 10.61 17.56 2.38
N ILE A 35 11.46 16.99 3.25
CA ILE A 35 11.16 16.92 4.68
C ILE A 35 11.12 18.30 5.30
N LEU A 36 12.05 19.20 4.93
CA LEU A 36 12.04 20.58 5.41
C LEU A 36 10.77 21.32 4.99
N LYS A 37 10.30 21.12 3.74
CA LYS A 37 9.06 21.74 3.25
C LYS A 37 7.82 21.21 4.00
N ILE A 38 7.78 19.91 4.28
CA ILE A 38 6.68 19.29 5.03
C ILE A 38 6.68 19.82 6.45
N GLU A 39 7.82 19.81 7.15
CA GLU A 39 7.93 20.27 8.53
C GLU A 39 7.60 21.77 8.65
N GLU A 40 8.12 22.63 7.75
CA GLU A 40 7.76 24.05 7.71
C GLU A 40 6.25 24.24 7.45
N PHE A 41 5.63 23.42 6.61
CA PHE A 41 4.19 23.48 6.40
C PHE A 41 3.44 23.12 7.68
N LEU A 42 3.84 22.04 8.38
CA LEU A 42 3.21 21.61 9.64
C LEU A 42 3.35 22.66 10.73
N ASP A 43 4.49 23.37 10.80
CA ASP A 43 4.78 24.41 11.80
C ASP A 43 4.03 25.71 11.54
N THR A 44 3.71 26.01 10.30
CA THR A 44 3.15 27.30 9.89
C THR A 44 1.66 27.27 9.57
N HIS A 45 1.04 26.09 9.56
CA HIS A 45 -0.38 25.94 9.26
C HIS A 45 -1.13 25.28 10.41
N TYR A 46 -2.39 25.70 10.58
CA TYR A 46 -3.38 24.98 11.38
C TYR A 46 -4.39 24.29 10.47
N VAL A 47 -5.09 23.30 11.00
CA VAL A 47 -6.12 22.57 10.28
C VAL A 47 -7.50 22.83 10.88
N THR A 48 -8.50 23.05 10.02
CA THR A 48 -9.91 22.98 10.40
C THR A 48 -10.51 21.69 9.86
N ILE A 49 -11.32 21.04 10.68
CA ILE A 49 -11.93 19.75 10.40
C ILE A 49 -13.46 19.94 10.53
N ASP A 50 -14.20 19.63 9.47
CA ASP A 50 -15.66 19.69 9.52
C ASP A 50 -16.30 18.42 10.10
N GLY A 51 -17.64 18.39 10.20
CA GLY A 51 -18.39 17.25 10.73
C GLY A 51 -18.24 15.96 9.91
N ASP A 52 -17.83 16.08 8.64
CA ASP A 52 -17.58 14.97 7.72
C ASP A 52 -16.09 14.61 7.63
N PHE A 53 -15.26 15.17 8.50
CA PHE A 53 -13.80 14.99 8.51
C PHE A 53 -13.09 15.51 7.26
N ASN A 54 -13.66 16.44 6.51
CA ASN A 54 -12.89 17.13 5.48
C ASN A 54 -11.96 18.13 6.15
N THR A 55 -10.74 18.24 5.64
CA THR A 55 -9.70 19.08 6.24
C THR A 55 -9.37 20.26 5.34
N VAL A 56 -9.15 21.42 5.96
CA VAL A 56 -8.63 22.63 5.31
C VAL A 56 -7.44 23.13 6.13
N PHE A 57 -6.27 23.21 5.49
CA PHE A 57 -5.07 23.77 6.08
C PHE A 57 -4.97 25.25 5.76
N THR A 58 -4.77 26.07 6.76
CA THR A 58 -4.67 27.52 6.63
C THR A 58 -3.41 28.03 7.32
N LYS A 59 -2.67 28.93 6.67
CA LYS A 59 -1.48 29.54 7.26
C LYS A 59 -1.87 30.32 8.52
N ILE A 60 -1.12 30.13 9.60
CA ILE A 60 -1.27 30.91 10.83
C ILE A 60 -0.85 32.36 10.53
N PRO A 61 -1.69 33.36 10.77
CA PRO A 61 -1.33 34.77 10.61
C PRO A 61 -0.18 35.17 11.55
N ASP A 62 0.60 36.15 11.19
CA ASP A 62 1.64 36.69 12.06
C ASP A 62 1.05 37.13 13.39
N GLY A 63 1.56 36.57 14.51
CA GLY A 63 1.04 36.79 15.84
C GLY A 63 -0.29 36.05 16.13
N GLY A 64 -0.72 35.16 15.26
CA GLY A 64 -1.89 34.28 15.49
C GLY A 64 -1.67 33.32 16.65
N SER A 65 -2.75 32.86 17.26
CA SER A 65 -2.76 31.93 18.42
C SER A 65 -3.29 30.54 18.05
N GLN A 66 -3.47 30.25 16.76
CA GLN A 66 -3.90 28.92 16.31
C GLN A 66 -2.79 27.89 16.60
N VAL A 67 -3.21 26.69 16.99
CA VAL A 67 -2.29 25.57 17.21
C VAL A 67 -1.77 25.07 15.87
N PRO A 68 -0.44 25.07 15.61
CA PRO A 68 0.10 24.52 14.38
C PRO A 68 -0.13 23.01 14.33
N VAL A 69 -0.13 22.45 13.11
CA VAL A 69 -0.31 21.00 12.91
C VAL A 69 0.79 20.21 13.62
N SER A 70 2.03 20.74 13.68
CA SER A 70 3.15 20.11 14.37
C SER A 70 2.94 19.90 15.87
N ASP A 71 2.08 20.71 16.51
CA ASP A 71 1.77 20.61 17.94
C ASP A 71 0.49 19.80 18.24
N MET A 72 -0.16 19.25 17.20
CA MET A 72 -1.36 18.44 17.39
C MET A 72 -1.01 17.05 17.96
N PRO A 73 -1.74 16.57 18.99
CA PRO A 73 -1.50 15.25 19.57
C PRO A 73 -1.85 14.09 18.60
N GLU A 74 -2.63 14.37 17.57
CA GLU A 74 -2.99 13.43 16.50
C GLU A 74 -1.89 13.27 15.45
N LEU A 75 -0.84 14.12 15.47
CA LEU A 75 0.27 14.02 14.52
C LEU A 75 1.23 12.92 14.94
N GLU A 76 1.34 11.92 14.09
CA GLU A 76 2.26 10.81 14.21
C GLU A 76 3.20 10.78 12.99
N PHE A 77 4.24 9.95 13.06
CA PHE A 77 5.06 9.64 11.89
C PHE A 77 5.43 8.16 11.84
N LYS A 78 5.73 7.68 10.63
CA LYS A 78 6.31 6.37 10.39
C LYS A 78 7.58 6.50 9.60
N GLU A 79 8.62 5.76 9.99
CA GLU A 79 9.84 5.61 9.20
C GLU A 79 9.66 4.54 8.12
N VAL A 80 10.11 4.87 6.90
CA VAL A 80 10.05 4.00 5.73
C VAL A 80 11.43 3.93 5.10
N ASN A 81 12.04 2.74 5.09
CA ASN A 81 13.32 2.52 4.43
C ASN A 81 13.09 2.21 2.94
N LEU A 82 13.68 3.04 2.08
CA LEU A 82 13.65 2.87 0.63
C LEU A 82 14.78 3.71 0.00
N HIS A 83 15.34 3.29 -1.14
CA HIS A 83 16.41 4.03 -1.85
C HIS A 83 17.64 4.34 -0.96
N ASP A 84 17.99 3.44 -0.03
CA ASP A 84 19.06 3.63 0.97
C ASP A 84 18.85 4.85 1.89
N ILE A 85 17.60 5.29 2.06
CA ILE A 85 17.17 6.43 2.86
C ILE A 85 16.09 5.98 3.83
N THR A 86 16.11 6.54 5.05
CA THR A 86 15.01 6.43 6.00
C THR A 86 14.11 7.66 5.86
N TYR A 87 13.01 7.49 5.15
CA TYR A 87 11.99 8.52 5.00
C TYR A 87 11.12 8.61 6.24
N LYS A 88 10.81 9.83 6.68
CA LYS A 88 9.82 10.11 7.71
C LYS A 88 8.52 10.55 7.02
N VAL A 89 7.47 9.77 7.22
CA VAL A 89 6.14 10.07 6.67
C VAL A 89 5.23 10.50 7.81
N TYR A 90 4.85 11.77 7.81
CA TYR A 90 3.91 12.31 8.81
C TYR A 90 2.46 11.99 8.43
N TYR A 91 1.64 11.76 9.44
CA TYR A 91 0.20 11.61 9.27
C TYR A 91 -0.58 12.07 10.49
N LEU A 92 -1.77 12.65 10.26
CA LEU A 92 -2.74 12.97 11.31
C LEU A 92 -3.71 11.79 11.46
N LYS A 93 -3.80 11.23 12.66
CA LYS A 93 -4.75 10.16 12.99
C LYS A 93 -6.02 10.77 13.58
N LEU A 94 -6.90 11.30 12.74
CA LEU A 94 -8.13 11.96 13.16
C LEU A 94 -9.15 10.99 13.77
N ARG A 95 -9.16 9.76 13.27
CA ARG A 95 -9.90 8.63 13.83
C ARG A 95 -9.24 7.32 13.39
N GLU A 96 -8.92 6.46 14.35
CA GLU A 96 -8.23 5.19 14.05
C GLU A 96 -9.08 4.22 13.22
N GLY A 97 -10.39 4.14 13.52
CA GLY A 97 -11.30 3.09 13.09
C GLY A 97 -11.47 2.00 14.16
N THR A 98 -12.50 1.15 14.02
CA THR A 98 -12.85 0.14 15.03
C THR A 98 -12.73 -1.30 14.55
N GLY A 99 -12.59 -1.51 13.24
CA GLY A 99 -12.47 -2.83 12.62
C GLY A 99 -11.03 -3.32 12.48
N GLU A 100 -10.77 -4.08 11.45
CA GLU A 100 -9.44 -4.61 11.14
C GLU A 100 -8.56 -3.58 10.42
N SER A 101 -7.24 -3.72 10.59
CA SER A 101 -6.27 -2.99 9.79
C SER A 101 -5.97 -3.73 8.49
N PRO A 102 -5.87 -3.05 7.35
CA PRO A 102 -5.37 -3.66 6.12
C PRO A 102 -3.88 -3.95 6.22
N THR A 103 -3.40 -4.84 5.37
CA THR A 103 -1.99 -5.06 5.09
C THR A 103 -1.59 -4.44 3.77
N ARG A 104 -0.30 -4.37 3.46
CA ARG A 104 0.21 -3.79 2.20
C ARG A 104 -0.21 -4.53 0.93
N VAL A 105 -0.75 -5.73 1.05
CA VAL A 105 -1.22 -6.56 -0.06
C VAL A 105 -2.73 -6.72 -0.10
N ASP A 106 -3.47 -5.95 0.70
CA ASP A 106 -4.93 -5.96 0.69
C ASP A 106 -5.49 -4.89 -0.24
N SER A 107 -6.75 -5.06 -0.63
CA SER A 107 -7.53 -4.01 -1.30
C SER A 107 -8.34 -3.22 -0.26
N THR A 108 -8.39 -1.91 -0.42
CA THR A 108 -9.09 -1.00 0.50
C THR A 108 -10.10 -0.13 -0.21
N LEU A 109 -11.25 0.11 0.43
CA LEU A 109 -12.31 0.99 -0.02
C LEU A 109 -12.13 2.36 0.62
N VAL A 110 -11.74 3.36 -0.16
CA VAL A 110 -11.32 4.67 0.34
C VAL A 110 -11.95 5.80 -0.47
N ALA A 111 -12.45 6.83 0.22
CA ALA A 111 -12.67 8.16 -0.35
C ALA A 111 -11.50 9.06 0.03
N TYR A 112 -11.06 9.94 -0.86
CA TYR A 112 -9.90 10.79 -0.59
C TYR A 112 -9.91 12.08 -1.39
N LYS A 113 -9.12 13.04 -0.89
CA LYS A 113 -8.74 14.26 -1.59
C LYS A 113 -7.23 14.41 -1.56
N GLY A 114 -6.63 14.51 -2.74
CA GLY A 114 -5.21 14.68 -2.94
C GLY A 114 -4.83 16.12 -3.30
N ASN A 115 -3.84 16.66 -2.60
CA ASN A 115 -3.28 17.98 -2.81
C ASN A 115 -1.76 17.89 -2.97
N THR A 116 -1.18 18.79 -3.75
CA THR A 116 0.25 19.09 -3.73
C THR A 116 0.55 20.21 -2.76
N ILE A 117 1.70 20.16 -2.09
CA ILE A 117 2.27 21.29 -1.34
C ILE A 117 3.38 21.89 -2.17
N PHE A 118 3.32 23.19 -2.45
CA PHE A 118 4.39 23.90 -3.15
C PHE A 118 4.63 25.28 -2.56
N LYS A 119 5.89 25.74 -2.61
CA LYS A 119 6.25 27.12 -2.26
C LYS A 119 5.92 28.04 -3.42
N GLY A 120 5.19 29.10 -3.13
CA GLY A 120 4.92 30.21 -4.03
C GLY A 120 5.33 31.54 -3.41
N THR A 121 5.21 32.63 -4.15
CA THR A 121 5.44 33.99 -3.64
C THR A 121 4.17 34.81 -3.83
N VAL A 122 3.68 35.40 -2.75
CA VAL A 122 2.55 36.31 -2.74
C VAL A 122 3.02 37.61 -2.05
N ASP A 123 2.92 38.74 -2.74
CA ASP A 123 3.34 40.07 -2.24
C ASP A 123 4.78 40.09 -1.70
N GLY A 124 5.70 39.35 -2.35
CA GLY A 124 7.11 39.24 -1.96
C GLY A 124 7.41 38.26 -0.82
N ASN A 125 6.39 37.66 -0.21
CA ASN A 125 6.55 36.68 0.85
C ASN A 125 6.44 35.26 0.31
N THR A 126 7.28 34.34 0.84
CA THR A 126 7.16 32.93 0.56
C THR A 126 5.91 32.40 1.26
N VAL A 127 5.05 31.73 0.51
CA VAL A 127 3.84 31.08 1.03
C VAL A 127 3.78 29.64 0.56
N TYR A 128 3.19 28.78 1.38
CA TYR A 128 2.85 27.43 0.97
C TYR A 128 1.44 27.42 0.39
N ASN A 129 1.34 26.96 -0.83
CA ASN A 129 0.05 26.79 -1.51
C ASN A 129 -0.26 25.30 -1.60
N GLN A 130 -1.57 24.98 -1.52
CA GLN A 130 -2.10 23.67 -1.80
C GLN A 130 -2.90 23.74 -3.11
N SER A 131 -2.67 22.77 -3.98
CA SER A 131 -3.46 22.60 -5.20
C SER A 131 -4.06 21.21 -5.22
N VAL A 132 -5.39 21.12 -5.31
CA VAL A 132 -6.09 19.86 -5.49
C VAL A 132 -5.76 19.30 -6.86
N PHE A 133 -5.26 18.07 -6.91
CA PHE A 133 -5.03 17.36 -8.16
C PHE A 133 -6.06 16.26 -8.41
N GLU A 134 -6.66 15.74 -7.35
CA GLU A 134 -7.67 14.69 -7.45
C GLU A 134 -8.59 14.68 -6.22
N GLU A 135 -9.88 14.39 -6.42
CA GLU A 135 -10.84 14.19 -5.35
C GLU A 135 -11.83 13.09 -5.72
N ASN A 136 -11.93 12.05 -4.89
CA ASN A 136 -12.89 10.97 -5.01
C ASN A 136 -13.78 10.96 -3.76
N VAL A 137 -14.92 11.65 -3.86
CA VAL A 137 -15.93 11.72 -2.77
C VAL A 137 -16.61 10.36 -2.61
N ASN A 138 -16.91 9.67 -3.71
CA ASN A 138 -17.42 8.31 -3.67
C ASN A 138 -16.23 7.35 -3.46
N PRO A 139 -16.34 6.42 -2.49
CA PRO A 139 -15.24 5.52 -2.20
C PRO A 139 -14.97 4.56 -3.36
N ILE A 140 -13.70 4.33 -3.64
CA ILE A 140 -13.20 3.43 -4.67
C ILE A 140 -12.24 2.40 -4.08
N TRP A 141 -12.12 1.25 -4.74
CA TRP A 141 -11.22 0.19 -4.33
C TRP A 141 -9.83 0.38 -4.90
N PHE A 142 -8.82 0.26 -4.03
CA PHE A 142 -7.40 0.24 -4.39
C PHE A 142 -6.72 -0.99 -3.80
N ASN A 143 -5.88 -1.64 -4.59
CA ASN A 143 -4.90 -2.59 -4.08
C ASN A 143 -3.70 -1.81 -3.54
N LEU A 144 -3.34 -2.03 -2.28
CA LEU A 144 -2.27 -1.27 -1.61
C LEU A 144 -0.88 -1.58 -2.15
N ASP A 145 -0.67 -2.73 -2.77
CA ASP A 145 0.56 -3.08 -3.48
C ASP A 145 0.73 -2.34 -4.82
N GLY A 146 -0.37 -1.80 -5.39
CA GLY A 146 -0.39 -1.05 -6.65
C GLY A 146 -0.40 0.47 -6.52
N VAL A 147 -0.41 1.04 -5.30
CA VAL A 147 -0.42 2.49 -5.06
C VAL A 147 0.97 3.03 -4.72
N ILE A 148 1.11 4.37 -4.62
CA ILE A 148 2.37 5.00 -4.21
C ILE A 148 2.81 4.52 -2.82
N ARG A 149 4.12 4.39 -2.62
CA ARG A 149 4.69 3.78 -1.42
C ARG A 149 4.22 4.44 -0.12
N GLY A 150 4.18 5.77 -0.06
CA GLY A 150 3.74 6.49 1.13
C GLY A 150 2.31 6.15 1.55
N TRP A 151 1.41 5.93 0.58
CA TRP A 151 0.04 5.49 0.82
C TRP A 151 0.00 4.06 1.39
N ALA A 152 0.69 3.11 0.73
CA ALA A 152 0.76 1.71 1.14
C ALA A 152 1.34 1.52 2.54
N GLU A 153 2.20 2.43 2.99
CA GLU A 153 2.82 2.38 4.32
C GLU A 153 1.92 2.95 5.43
N ILE A 154 1.11 3.96 5.13
CA ILE A 154 0.35 4.66 6.17
C ILE A 154 -1.08 4.13 6.31
N ILE A 155 -1.75 3.74 5.24
CA ILE A 155 -3.11 3.18 5.35
C ILE A 155 -3.22 2.02 6.36
N PRO A 156 -2.23 1.09 6.46
CA PRO A 156 -2.22 0.04 7.49
C PRO A 156 -2.11 0.52 8.95
N GLN A 157 -1.83 1.82 9.21
CA GLN A 157 -1.86 2.40 10.55
C GLN A 157 -3.28 2.72 11.04
N PHE A 158 -4.27 2.51 10.18
CA PHE A 158 -5.68 2.75 10.43
C PHE A 158 -6.47 1.44 10.36
N LYS A 159 -7.70 1.51 10.83
CA LYS A 159 -8.66 0.40 10.81
C LYS A 159 -9.87 0.78 9.98
N ILE A 160 -10.51 -0.19 9.39
CA ILE A 160 -11.82 0.00 8.77
C ILE A 160 -12.88 0.28 9.84
N GLY A 161 -14.09 0.61 9.40
CA GLY A 161 -15.26 0.73 10.28
C GLY A 161 -16.19 -0.47 10.20
N THR A 162 -17.41 -0.23 10.64
CA THR A 162 -18.54 -1.12 10.44
C THR A 162 -19.45 -0.58 9.32
N TYR A 163 -20.29 -1.43 8.78
CA TYR A 163 -21.29 -1.02 7.80
C TYR A 163 -22.65 -1.66 8.06
N SER A 164 -23.71 -0.99 7.62
CA SER A 164 -25.07 -1.52 7.63
C SER A 164 -25.75 -1.28 6.29
N SER A 165 -26.56 -2.24 5.86
CA SER A 165 -27.40 -2.09 4.68
C SER A 165 -28.69 -1.39 5.06
N ASN A 166 -29.03 -0.33 4.33
CA ASN A 166 -30.27 0.41 4.50
C ASN A 166 -31.42 -0.25 3.71
N THR A 167 -32.65 0.07 4.05
CA THR A 167 -33.86 -0.47 3.39
C THR A 167 -33.99 -0.03 1.92
N ASP A 168 -33.32 1.05 1.53
CA ASP A 168 -33.27 1.56 0.16
C ASP A 168 -32.15 0.94 -0.70
N GLY A 169 -31.39 -0.01 -0.12
CA GLY A 169 -30.28 -0.70 -0.79
C GLY A 169 -28.96 0.05 -0.72
N THR A 170 -28.87 1.20 -0.07
CA THR A 170 -27.61 1.90 0.18
C THR A 170 -26.86 1.28 1.37
N ILE A 171 -25.56 1.59 1.48
CA ILE A 171 -24.69 1.15 2.58
C ILE A 171 -24.28 2.38 3.38
N SER A 172 -24.46 2.31 4.69
CA SER A 172 -23.96 3.29 5.65
C SER A 172 -22.71 2.75 6.34
N PHE A 173 -21.64 3.54 6.34
CA PHE A 173 -20.39 3.21 7.04
C PHE A 173 -20.29 4.02 8.32
N GLN A 174 -19.82 3.38 9.41
CA GLN A 174 -19.67 3.98 10.74
C GLN A 174 -18.29 3.66 11.29
N ASP A 175 -17.77 4.55 12.13
CA ASP A 175 -16.53 4.36 12.89
C ASP A 175 -15.29 3.93 12.06
N PHE A 176 -15.26 4.34 10.80
CA PHE A 176 -14.16 4.07 9.86
C PHE A 176 -12.94 4.94 10.15
N GLY A 177 -11.75 4.48 9.72
CA GLY A 177 -10.50 5.22 9.86
C GLY A 177 -10.49 6.51 9.05
N VAL A 178 -9.96 7.59 9.62
CA VAL A 178 -9.84 8.89 8.96
C VAL A 178 -8.50 9.52 9.28
N GLY A 179 -7.81 10.01 8.26
CA GLY A 179 -6.54 10.67 8.47
C GLY A 179 -6.09 11.58 7.34
N VAL A 180 -4.94 12.21 7.56
CA VAL A 180 -4.22 12.96 6.54
C VAL A 180 -2.79 12.43 6.46
N ILE A 181 -2.26 12.22 5.27
CA ILE A 181 -0.91 11.75 5.04
C ILE A 181 -0.11 12.85 4.33
N PHE A 182 1.12 13.10 4.79
CA PHE A 182 2.07 14.02 4.17
C PHE A 182 3.23 13.19 3.58
N ILE A 183 3.28 13.07 2.26
CA ILE A 183 4.15 12.13 1.55
C ILE A 183 5.28 12.88 0.85
N PRO A 184 6.56 12.62 1.20
CA PRO A 184 7.71 13.10 0.42
C PRO A 184 7.68 12.54 -1.00
N SER A 185 8.17 13.30 -1.96
CA SER A 185 8.12 12.93 -3.38
C SER A 185 8.77 11.59 -3.70
N GLY A 186 9.82 11.19 -2.97
CA GLY A 186 10.51 9.92 -3.13
C GLY A 186 9.67 8.69 -2.79
N LEU A 187 8.60 8.86 -2.02
CA LEU A 187 7.60 7.83 -1.72
C LEU A 187 6.30 8.01 -2.51
N ALA A 188 6.29 8.93 -3.47
CA ALA A 188 5.18 9.24 -4.38
C ALA A 188 5.61 9.06 -5.85
N TYR A 189 5.56 10.12 -6.66
CA TYR A 189 5.87 10.05 -8.09
C TYR A 189 7.29 10.51 -8.45
N PHE A 190 8.04 11.06 -7.51
CA PHE A 190 9.40 11.55 -7.64
C PHE A 190 9.60 12.47 -8.83
N SER A 191 10.41 12.07 -9.82
CA SER A 191 10.69 12.82 -11.05
C SER A 191 9.60 12.71 -12.11
N ALA A 192 8.62 11.81 -11.92
CA ALA A 192 7.55 11.62 -12.88
C ALA A 192 6.47 12.70 -12.76
N SER A 193 6.11 13.33 -13.87
CA SER A 193 4.96 14.23 -13.95
C SER A 193 3.65 13.44 -14.05
N ARG A 194 2.59 13.94 -13.41
CA ARG A 194 1.22 13.44 -13.51
C ARG A 194 0.26 14.62 -13.69
N PRO A 195 -0.96 14.40 -14.15
CA PRO A 195 -1.96 15.48 -14.21
C PRO A 195 -2.10 16.18 -12.85
N GLY A 196 -1.84 17.49 -12.82
CA GLY A 196 -1.87 18.29 -11.58
C GLY A 196 -0.70 18.10 -10.60
N ILE A 197 0.27 17.23 -10.91
CA ILE A 197 1.45 16.96 -10.08
C ILE A 197 2.72 17.18 -10.91
N ILE A 198 3.50 18.20 -10.54
CA ILE A 198 4.81 18.44 -11.15
C ILE A 198 5.88 17.54 -10.52
N PRO A 199 7.03 17.30 -11.20
CA PRO A 199 8.13 16.54 -10.60
C PRO A 199 8.54 17.07 -9.21
N TYR A 200 8.90 16.14 -8.33
CA TYR A 200 9.37 16.43 -6.96
C TYR A 200 8.34 17.13 -6.07
N SER A 201 7.03 16.88 -6.32
CA SER A 201 5.95 17.39 -5.47
C SER A 201 5.75 16.55 -4.22
N ASN A 202 5.68 17.21 -3.07
CA ASN A 202 5.14 16.60 -1.85
C ASN A 202 3.62 16.51 -1.96
N LEU A 203 3.05 15.38 -1.52
CA LEU A 203 1.61 15.13 -1.61
C LEU A 203 0.97 15.10 -0.23
N VAL A 204 -0.25 15.62 -0.15
CA VAL A 204 -1.11 15.54 1.03
C VAL A 204 -2.42 14.88 0.66
N PHE A 205 -2.77 13.82 1.37
CA PHE A 205 -4.04 13.14 1.17
C PHE A 205 -4.87 13.17 2.45
N ASN A 206 -6.06 13.77 2.40
CA ASN A 206 -7.10 13.51 3.36
C ASN A 206 -7.90 12.29 2.87
N PHE A 207 -8.09 11.29 3.73
CA PHE A 207 -8.74 10.03 3.34
C PHE A 207 -9.70 9.52 4.42
N LYS A 208 -10.65 8.68 3.97
CA LYS A 208 -11.63 7.94 4.78
C LYS A 208 -11.56 6.47 4.38
N LEU A 209 -11.14 5.59 5.30
CA LEU A 209 -10.94 4.16 5.08
C LEU A 209 -12.19 3.39 5.52
N TYR A 210 -13.05 3.03 4.59
CA TYR A 210 -14.35 2.42 4.89
C TYR A 210 -14.31 0.92 5.11
N ASN A 211 -13.58 0.20 4.22
CA ASN A 211 -13.57 -1.26 4.23
C ASN A 211 -12.27 -1.80 3.66
N LEU A 212 -12.03 -3.10 3.84
CA LEU A 212 -10.92 -3.83 3.23
C LEU A 212 -11.41 -5.14 2.61
N LYS A 213 -10.63 -5.66 1.69
CA LYS A 213 -10.76 -6.99 1.15
C LYS A 213 -9.40 -7.67 1.21
N ARG A 214 -9.33 -8.82 1.90
CA ARG A 214 -8.15 -9.67 1.87
C ARG A 214 -7.98 -10.23 0.46
N MET A 215 -6.78 -10.13 -0.06
CA MET A 215 -6.46 -10.55 -1.42
C MET A 215 -5.76 -11.90 -1.43
N ASP A 216 -5.97 -12.63 -2.51
CA ASP A 216 -5.28 -13.83 -2.95
C ASP A 216 -4.93 -13.51 -4.42
N HIS A 217 -3.70 -13.03 -4.66
CA HIS A 217 -3.34 -12.41 -5.94
C HIS A 217 -3.12 -13.42 -7.05
N ASP A 218 -2.52 -14.57 -6.75
CA ASP A 218 -2.24 -15.65 -7.71
C ASP A 218 -3.34 -16.73 -7.76
N ARG A 219 -4.29 -16.67 -6.81
CA ARG A 219 -5.48 -17.54 -6.72
C ARG A 219 -5.12 -19.00 -6.48
N ASP A 220 -4.18 -19.21 -5.64
CA ASP A 220 -3.77 -20.55 -5.22
C ASP A 220 -4.59 -21.08 -4.02
N GLY A 221 -5.28 -20.17 -3.30
CA GLY A 221 -6.15 -20.46 -2.15
C GLY A 221 -5.55 -20.04 -0.81
N ILE A 222 -4.37 -19.40 -0.81
CA ILE A 222 -3.75 -18.77 0.36
C ILE A 222 -3.94 -17.25 0.25
N LEU A 223 -4.21 -16.58 1.37
CA LEU A 223 -4.28 -15.12 1.35
C LEU A 223 -2.88 -14.52 1.30
N SER A 224 -2.67 -13.59 0.39
CA SER A 224 -1.38 -12.92 0.14
C SER A 224 -0.72 -12.33 1.39
N MET A 225 -1.51 -11.97 2.41
CA MET A 225 -0.98 -11.51 3.70
C MET A 225 -0.21 -12.60 4.48
N TYR A 226 -0.49 -13.86 4.21
CA TYR A 226 0.22 -15.00 4.82
C TYR A 226 1.48 -15.41 4.07
N GLU A 227 1.54 -15.05 2.79
CA GLU A 227 2.64 -15.38 1.87
C GLU A 227 3.67 -14.26 1.75
N TYR A 228 3.30 -13.04 2.18
CA TYR A 228 4.21 -11.89 2.11
C TYR A 228 5.49 -12.08 2.95
N GLY A 229 5.40 -12.78 4.06
CA GLY A 229 6.49 -13.06 4.99
C GLY A 229 6.04 -13.99 6.10
N ASP A 230 6.95 -14.36 7.00
CA ASP A 230 6.60 -15.20 8.16
C ASP A 230 5.48 -14.51 8.96
N PRO A 231 4.29 -15.11 9.09
CA PRO A 231 3.19 -14.55 9.86
C PRO A 231 3.49 -14.32 11.34
N LEU A 232 4.48 -14.99 11.89
CA LEU A 232 4.96 -14.79 13.26
C LEU A 232 5.86 -13.56 13.39
N ASP A 233 6.39 -13.04 12.28
CA ASP A 233 7.17 -11.81 12.25
C ASP A 233 6.25 -10.60 12.14
N VAL A 234 6.08 -9.85 13.22
CA VAL A 234 5.28 -8.60 13.24
C VAL A 234 5.84 -7.52 12.34
N GLU A 235 7.13 -7.61 11.99
CA GLU A 235 7.83 -6.65 11.14
C GLU A 235 7.90 -7.10 9.66
N ARG A 236 7.22 -8.22 9.28
CA ARG A 236 7.32 -8.80 7.93
C ARG A 236 7.02 -7.81 6.81
N PHE A 237 6.07 -6.91 7.00
CA PHE A 237 5.73 -5.90 6.00
C PHE A 237 6.74 -4.74 5.89
N LYS A 238 7.75 -4.67 6.75
CA LYS A 238 8.89 -3.75 6.62
C LYS A 238 10.01 -4.34 5.76
N LYS A 239 9.95 -5.62 5.45
CA LYS A 239 10.92 -6.37 4.63
C LYS A 239 10.38 -6.56 3.23
N ASP A 240 11.25 -7.04 2.34
CA ASP A 240 10.83 -7.51 1.03
C ASP A 240 10.01 -8.80 1.19
N PRO A 241 9.05 -9.05 0.30
CA PRO A 241 8.25 -10.27 0.36
C PRO A 241 9.14 -11.50 0.12
N ILE A 242 8.71 -12.64 0.70
CA ILE A 242 9.42 -13.91 0.55
C ILE A 242 9.24 -14.43 -0.88
N ASP A 243 10.35 -14.90 -1.44
CA ASP A 243 10.47 -15.64 -2.68
C ASP A 243 11.18 -16.96 -2.31
N THR A 244 10.41 -18.06 -2.20
CA THR A 244 10.88 -19.32 -1.61
C THR A 244 11.78 -20.10 -2.57
N ASP A 245 11.50 -20.07 -3.87
CA ASP A 245 12.27 -20.80 -4.87
C ASP A 245 13.38 -19.94 -5.54
N GLY A 246 13.32 -18.61 -5.35
CA GLY A 246 14.32 -17.66 -5.84
C GLY A 246 14.20 -17.35 -7.33
N ASP A 247 13.03 -17.52 -7.94
CA ASP A 247 12.81 -17.26 -9.36
C ASP A 247 12.59 -15.77 -9.68
N GLY A 248 12.45 -14.92 -8.66
CA GLY A 248 12.23 -13.47 -8.74
C GLY A 248 10.76 -13.07 -8.62
N ARG A 249 9.86 -14.01 -8.38
CA ARG A 249 8.44 -13.77 -8.07
C ARG A 249 8.21 -14.08 -6.59
N PRO A 250 7.72 -13.10 -5.81
CA PRO A 250 7.37 -13.38 -4.42
C PRO A 250 6.20 -14.38 -4.34
N ASN A 251 6.18 -15.20 -3.29
CA ASN A 251 5.17 -16.24 -3.08
C ASN A 251 3.74 -15.74 -3.31
N TYR A 252 3.36 -14.58 -2.78
CA TYR A 252 2.00 -14.04 -2.92
C TYR A 252 1.59 -13.69 -4.38
N LEU A 253 2.50 -13.82 -5.34
CA LEU A 253 2.29 -13.66 -6.79
C LEU A 253 2.67 -14.91 -7.57
N ASP A 254 3.14 -15.97 -6.90
CA ASP A 254 3.57 -17.21 -7.50
C ASP A 254 2.54 -18.32 -7.25
N VAL A 255 2.31 -19.15 -8.23
CA VAL A 255 1.37 -20.28 -8.16
C VAL A 255 2.06 -21.60 -7.77
N ASP A 256 3.40 -21.60 -7.68
CA ASP A 256 4.27 -22.75 -7.35
C ASP A 256 5.41 -22.27 -6.45
N ASP A 257 5.07 -21.95 -5.19
CA ASP A 257 5.91 -21.24 -4.23
C ASP A 257 7.31 -21.81 -4.01
N ASP A 258 7.48 -23.12 -4.12
CA ASP A 258 8.76 -23.80 -3.89
C ASP A 258 9.44 -24.26 -5.19
N GLY A 259 8.80 -24.04 -6.35
CA GLY A 259 9.35 -24.33 -7.67
C GLY A 259 9.59 -25.83 -7.91
N ASP A 260 8.79 -26.70 -7.32
CA ASP A 260 8.94 -28.15 -7.42
C ASP A 260 8.20 -28.78 -8.63
N GLY A 261 7.35 -27.97 -9.29
CA GLY A 261 6.54 -28.32 -10.45
C GLY A 261 5.11 -28.75 -10.09
N PHE A 262 4.72 -28.69 -8.81
CA PHE A 262 3.35 -28.85 -8.37
C PHE A 262 2.83 -27.49 -7.88
N LEU A 263 1.63 -27.13 -8.32
CA LEU A 263 1.05 -25.85 -7.95
C LEU A 263 0.66 -25.85 -6.47
N THR A 264 0.92 -24.78 -5.74
CA THR A 264 0.54 -24.57 -4.35
C THR A 264 -0.91 -24.93 -4.06
N LYS A 265 -1.85 -24.55 -4.94
CA LYS A 265 -3.28 -24.96 -4.84
C LYS A 265 -3.55 -26.46 -4.88
N VAL A 266 -2.62 -27.28 -5.41
CA VAL A 266 -2.73 -28.75 -5.41
C VAL A 266 -2.22 -29.29 -4.08
N GLU A 267 -1.18 -28.70 -3.54
CA GLU A 267 -0.53 -29.13 -2.33
C GLU A 267 -1.34 -28.83 -1.07
N ILE A 268 -2.13 -27.75 -1.06
CA ILE A 268 -2.99 -27.40 0.08
C ILE A 268 -4.31 -28.20 0.12
N LYS A 269 -4.59 -29.06 -0.89
CA LYS A 269 -5.82 -29.87 -0.90
C LYS A 269 -5.83 -30.93 0.19
N LYS A 270 -7.00 -31.09 0.82
CA LYS A 270 -7.28 -32.22 1.72
C LYS A 270 -7.55 -33.50 0.91
N PRO A 271 -7.26 -34.67 1.50
CA PRO A 271 -7.61 -35.94 0.86
C PRO A 271 -9.13 -36.08 0.73
N LEU A 272 -9.57 -36.77 -0.32
CA LEU A 272 -10.99 -37.03 -0.56
C LEU A 272 -11.27 -38.54 -0.52
N PRO A 273 -12.43 -38.94 0.05
CA PRO A 273 -13.44 -38.10 0.73
C PRO A 273 -12.94 -37.56 2.06
N LEU A 274 -13.45 -36.38 2.44
CA LEU A 274 -13.11 -35.80 3.77
C LEU A 274 -13.52 -36.78 4.87
N LEU A 275 -12.60 -37.09 5.78
CA LEU A 275 -12.85 -37.93 6.94
C LEU A 275 -13.42 -37.10 8.10
N PRO A 276 -14.18 -37.71 9.03
CA PRO A 276 -14.62 -37.04 10.25
C PRO A 276 -13.45 -36.37 10.98
N GLY A 277 -13.63 -35.11 11.38
CA GLY A 277 -12.60 -34.31 12.07
C GLY A 277 -11.56 -33.64 11.16
N GLN A 278 -11.74 -33.65 9.84
CA GLN A 278 -10.89 -32.95 8.90
C GLN A 278 -11.40 -31.54 8.54
N GLY A 279 -12.43 -31.05 9.24
CA GLY A 279 -13.06 -29.77 8.93
C GLY A 279 -14.04 -29.84 7.75
N ILE A 280 -14.46 -28.70 7.22
CA ILE A 280 -15.53 -28.60 6.22
C ILE A 280 -15.04 -28.13 4.85
N THR A 281 -13.86 -27.52 4.75
CA THR A 281 -13.32 -27.02 3.48
C THR A 281 -12.55 -28.10 2.71
N LEU A 282 -12.44 -27.94 1.39
CA LEU A 282 -11.67 -28.84 0.53
C LEU A 282 -10.17 -28.63 0.59
N ASN A 283 -9.76 -27.43 0.99
CA ASN A 283 -8.36 -27.05 1.16
C ASN A 283 -8.06 -26.87 2.65
N TYR A 284 -6.82 -27.11 3.04
CA TYR A 284 -6.34 -26.68 4.35
C TYR A 284 -6.28 -25.15 4.37
N PRO A 285 -6.79 -24.49 5.43
CA PRO A 285 -6.47 -23.09 5.68
C PRO A 285 -4.99 -22.95 6.02
N PHE A 286 -4.46 -21.73 5.97
CA PHE A 286 -3.05 -21.49 6.33
C PHE A 286 -2.71 -22.01 7.73
N ASP A 287 -3.53 -21.69 8.72
CA ASP A 287 -3.46 -22.20 10.08
C ASP A 287 -4.81 -22.78 10.55
N PRO A 288 -4.83 -23.62 11.61
CA PRO A 288 -6.07 -24.12 12.16
C PRO A 288 -7.07 -23.01 12.49
N ILE A 289 -8.35 -23.25 12.24
CA ILE A 289 -9.44 -22.33 12.56
C ILE A 289 -10.26 -22.92 13.70
N VAL A 290 -10.48 -22.12 14.74
CA VAL A 290 -11.40 -22.42 15.82
C VAL A 290 -12.73 -21.75 15.51
N ASP A 291 -13.83 -22.46 15.72
CA ASP A 291 -15.17 -21.94 15.52
C ASP A 291 -15.39 -20.61 16.24
N ASN A 292 -16.00 -19.66 15.55
CA ASN A 292 -16.38 -18.38 16.11
C ASN A 292 -17.82 -18.45 16.63
N PRO A 293 -18.06 -18.46 17.97
CA PRO A 293 -19.40 -18.56 18.52
C PRO A 293 -20.32 -17.36 18.21
N SER A 294 -19.77 -16.29 17.59
CA SER A 294 -20.54 -15.14 17.11
C SER A 294 -21.15 -15.34 15.73
N THR A 295 -20.77 -16.42 15.02
CA THR A 295 -21.35 -16.81 13.71
C THR A 295 -22.30 -18.02 13.91
N PRO A 296 -23.56 -17.83 14.24
CA PRO A 296 -24.41 -18.81 14.91
C PRO A 296 -24.93 -19.96 14.04
N LEU A 297 -24.55 -20.13 12.80
CA LEU A 297 -25.19 -21.08 11.87
C LEU A 297 -24.25 -22.09 11.21
N VAL A 298 -22.95 -21.98 11.32
CA VAL A 298 -21.97 -22.88 10.68
C VAL A 298 -20.80 -23.10 11.63
N ASP A 299 -20.51 -24.36 11.96
CA ASP A 299 -19.24 -24.73 12.60
C ASP A 299 -18.10 -24.52 11.57
N GLU A 300 -17.27 -23.52 11.83
CA GLU A 300 -16.14 -23.13 10.96
C GLU A 300 -14.84 -23.83 11.35
N THR A 301 -14.89 -24.80 12.26
CA THR A 301 -13.70 -25.47 12.79
C THR A 301 -12.89 -26.16 11.69
N GLU A 302 -11.65 -25.76 11.55
CA GLU A 302 -10.64 -26.44 10.74
C GLU A 302 -9.49 -26.87 11.65
N PRO A 303 -9.44 -28.14 12.05
CA PRO A 303 -8.53 -28.61 13.11
C PRO A 303 -7.06 -28.60 12.68
N LYS A 304 -6.79 -28.55 11.38
CA LYS A 304 -5.44 -28.47 10.81
C LYS A 304 -5.36 -27.36 9.79
N GLY A 305 -4.29 -26.60 9.83
CA GLY A 305 -3.82 -25.78 8.71
C GLY A 305 -3.02 -26.60 7.71
N ILE A 306 -2.41 -25.94 6.72
CA ILE A 306 -1.55 -26.57 5.71
C ILE A 306 -0.46 -27.38 6.44
N PRO A 307 -0.40 -28.71 6.24
CA PRO A 307 0.54 -29.55 7.01
C PRO A 307 1.98 -29.44 6.47
N SER A 308 2.93 -29.85 7.30
CA SER A 308 4.28 -30.19 6.86
C SER A 308 4.27 -31.52 6.07
N ASP A 309 5.38 -31.90 5.50
CA ASP A 309 5.58 -33.21 4.86
C ASP A 309 5.29 -34.38 5.81
N SER A 310 5.61 -34.23 7.10
CA SER A 310 5.30 -35.24 8.14
C SER A 310 3.84 -35.27 8.59
N GLY A 311 2.96 -34.41 8.07
CA GLY A 311 1.54 -34.33 8.42
C GLY A 311 1.22 -33.46 9.64
N ASP A 312 2.19 -32.71 10.20
CA ASP A 312 1.91 -31.74 11.25
C ASP A 312 1.18 -30.52 10.67
N GLY A 313 -0.07 -30.35 11.04
CA GLY A 313 -0.92 -29.23 10.63
C GLY A 313 -1.22 -28.22 11.73
N VAL A 314 -0.58 -28.34 12.92
CA VAL A 314 -0.94 -27.52 14.10
C VAL A 314 0.20 -26.67 14.64
N THR A 315 1.46 -27.10 14.53
CA THR A 315 2.61 -26.34 15.04
C THR A 315 2.79 -25.06 14.23
N PRO A 316 2.77 -23.86 14.83
CA PRO A 316 2.87 -22.59 14.08
C PRO A 316 4.16 -22.45 13.26
N THR A 317 5.28 -22.96 13.77
CA THR A 317 6.61 -22.89 13.13
C THR A 317 6.90 -24.04 12.17
N ARG A 318 5.91 -24.90 11.84
CA ARG A 318 6.09 -25.99 10.90
C ARG A 318 6.48 -25.47 9.51
N LYS A 319 7.37 -26.16 8.82
CA LYS A 319 7.58 -25.89 7.39
C LYS A 319 6.39 -26.49 6.64
N ARG A 320 5.54 -25.63 6.11
CA ARG A 320 4.36 -26.01 5.33
C ARG A 320 4.80 -26.67 4.03
N ARG A 321 4.10 -27.70 3.58
CA ARG A 321 4.53 -28.54 2.45
C ARG A 321 4.62 -27.78 1.12
N HIS A 322 3.81 -26.76 0.86
CA HIS A 322 3.88 -25.89 -0.32
C HIS A 322 5.12 -24.96 -0.33
N LEU A 323 5.88 -24.92 0.76
CA LEU A 323 7.15 -24.20 0.87
C LEU A 323 8.34 -25.17 0.96
N ASP A 324 8.10 -26.47 0.74
CA ASP A 324 9.12 -27.52 0.86
C ASP A 324 9.29 -28.29 -0.44
N LYS A 325 10.20 -27.88 -1.27
CA LYS A 325 10.56 -28.50 -2.57
C LYS A 325 10.74 -30.02 -2.56
N THR A 326 10.92 -30.62 -1.37
CA THR A 326 11.06 -32.07 -1.21
C THR A 326 9.74 -32.77 -0.90
N SER A 327 8.69 -32.03 -0.55
CA SER A 327 7.36 -32.51 -0.20
C SER A 327 6.47 -32.50 -1.43
N LYS A 328 6.26 -33.65 -2.06
CA LYS A 328 5.56 -33.75 -3.35
C LYS A 328 4.30 -34.62 -3.29
N PRO A 329 3.23 -34.22 -3.98
CA PRO A 329 2.06 -35.09 -4.14
C PRO A 329 2.40 -36.42 -4.88
N PRO A 330 1.71 -37.55 -4.61
CA PRO A 330 0.61 -37.68 -3.67
C PRO A 330 1.10 -37.79 -2.22
N PHE A 331 0.51 -37.00 -1.33
CA PHE A 331 0.86 -37.04 0.08
C PHE A 331 0.33 -38.30 0.76
N THR A 332 1.13 -38.93 1.59
CA THR A 332 0.78 -40.16 2.35
C THR A 332 0.42 -39.84 3.78
N THR A 333 0.73 -38.65 4.27
CA THR A 333 0.45 -38.13 5.62
C THR A 333 -0.54 -36.98 5.56
N TYR A 334 -1.60 -37.05 6.43
CA TYR A 334 -2.71 -36.08 6.42
C TYR A 334 -3.06 -35.59 7.83
#